data_056910d3a3a8cb107c8ba9ec36fa3f88
#
_entry.id   056910d3a3a8cb107c8ba9ec36fa3f88
#
_cell.length_a   1.000
_cell.length_b   1.000
_cell.length_c   1.000
_cell.angle_alpha   90.00
_cell.angle_beta   90.00
_cell.angle_gamma   90.00
#
_symmetry.space_group_name_H-M   'P 1'
#
loop_
_entity.id
_entity.type
_entity.pdbx_description
1 polymer ?
#
loop_
_entity_poly.entity_id
_entity_poly.type
_entity_poly.pdbx_seq_one_letter_code
_entity_poly.pdbx_strand_id
1 'polypeptide(L)'
;MSILIADGGSTKIDWTVVSGISQKTFRSPGINPVLWDIGKIEQMLHEGLPHEILSDVESVYFYGAGCLGRSAEKMQEALMRVVAHDAEIEVESDLLGAARALFGNERGIACILGTGSNSALYDGKEIISNIHPLGYILGDEGSGASMGKHFLNALYKGRLPESLREDFETETGLTYDDVIDHVYRQPMANKFLASLVIFVSKRRKECAELLNEEFDNFIEKDILPYNHCELPVGIVGGVGYEFHEELKEIFLRHGLKLNKVVAKPMENLVDYHLRMVKGVGG
;
A
#
# COMPACT_ATOMS: atom_id res chain seq x y z
N MET A 1 -15.51 24.84 3.15
CA MET A 1 -14.26 24.11 3.35
C MET A 1 -14.18 22.99 2.34
N SER A 2 -13.12 23.00 1.54
CA SER A 2 -12.86 22.01 0.48
C SER A 2 -11.51 21.35 0.77
N ILE A 3 -11.51 20.04 0.93
CA ILE A 3 -10.33 19.24 1.26
C ILE A 3 -10.06 18.26 0.13
N LEU A 4 -8.81 18.17 -0.31
CA LEU A 4 -8.33 17.17 -1.26
C LEU A 4 -7.43 16.17 -0.53
N ILE A 5 -7.79 14.90 -0.58
CA ILE A 5 -7.01 13.79 0.03
C ILE A 5 -6.52 12.88 -1.08
N ALA A 6 -5.23 12.50 -1.02
CA ALA A 6 -4.60 11.62 -1.97
C ALA A 6 -3.98 10.39 -1.29
N ASP A 7 -4.25 9.20 -1.86
CA ASP A 7 -3.55 7.96 -1.58
C ASP A 7 -2.70 7.60 -2.80
N GLY A 8 -1.42 7.93 -2.73
CA GLY A 8 -0.49 7.96 -3.85
C GLY A 8 0.47 6.77 -3.90
N GLY A 9 0.29 5.91 -4.90
CA GLY A 9 1.26 4.89 -5.25
C GLY A 9 2.09 5.25 -6.50
N SER A 10 3.15 4.52 -6.75
CA SER A 10 4.00 4.70 -7.94
C SER A 10 3.29 4.41 -9.27
N THR A 11 2.10 3.81 -9.25
CA THR A 11 1.35 3.40 -10.45
C THR A 11 0.13 4.27 -10.68
N LYS A 12 -0.55 4.61 -9.61
CA LYS A 12 -1.81 5.37 -9.61
C LYS A 12 -1.92 6.14 -8.32
N ILE A 13 -2.72 7.19 -8.34
CA ILE A 13 -3.15 7.94 -7.18
C ILE A 13 -4.67 7.92 -7.15
N ASP A 14 -5.25 7.48 -6.05
CA ASP A 14 -6.68 7.63 -5.76
C ASP A 14 -6.83 8.99 -5.03
N TRP A 15 -7.69 9.87 -5.55
CA TRP A 15 -7.97 11.21 -5.02
C TRP A 15 -9.39 11.28 -4.54
N THR A 16 -9.62 11.99 -3.45
CA THR A 16 -10.98 12.32 -2.99
C THR A 16 -11.03 13.79 -2.60
N VAL A 17 -11.94 14.55 -3.25
CA VAL A 17 -12.29 15.91 -2.82
C VAL A 17 -13.56 15.84 -1.98
N VAL A 18 -13.52 16.51 -0.84
CA VAL A 18 -14.66 16.66 0.07
C VAL A 18 -14.99 18.14 0.18
N SER A 19 -16.22 18.52 -0.17
CA SER A 19 -16.72 19.89 -0.06
C SER A 19 -18.11 19.88 0.58
N GLY A 20 -18.19 20.35 1.83
CA GLY A 20 -19.41 20.26 2.63
C GLY A 20 -19.86 18.81 2.83
N ILE A 21 -21.03 18.46 2.27
CA ILE A 21 -21.59 17.09 2.29
C ILE A 21 -21.26 16.30 1.01
N SER A 22 -20.63 16.95 0.02
CA SER A 22 -20.30 16.34 -1.27
C SER A 22 -18.94 15.67 -1.19
N GLN A 23 -18.85 14.46 -1.72
CA GLN A 23 -17.60 13.71 -1.87
C GLN A 23 -17.49 13.22 -3.32
N LYS A 24 -16.35 13.48 -3.95
CA LYS A 24 -16.06 13.03 -5.31
C LYS A 24 -14.67 12.38 -5.35
N THR A 25 -14.62 11.16 -5.86
CA THR A 25 -13.37 10.39 -6.01
C THR A 25 -13.01 10.28 -7.48
N PHE A 26 -11.72 10.35 -7.79
CA PHE A 26 -11.18 10.16 -9.12
C PHE A 26 -9.77 9.58 -9.03
N ARG A 27 -9.21 9.21 -10.17
CA ARG A 27 -7.90 8.55 -10.24
C ARG A 27 -7.02 9.21 -11.29
N SER A 28 -5.73 9.34 -10.97
CA SER A 28 -4.68 9.76 -11.88
C SER A 28 -3.56 8.72 -12.00
N PRO A 29 -2.67 8.83 -13.01
CA PRO A 29 -1.40 8.12 -13.00
C PRO A 29 -0.60 8.38 -11.74
N GLY A 30 0.22 7.40 -11.33
CA GLY A 30 1.10 7.53 -10.17
C GLY A 30 2.19 8.58 -10.41
N ILE A 31 2.64 9.17 -9.31
CA ILE A 31 3.76 10.11 -9.28
C ILE A 31 4.91 9.48 -8.50
N ASN A 32 6.13 9.62 -9.02
CA ASN A 32 7.34 9.14 -8.33
C ASN A 32 8.24 10.32 -7.96
N PRO A 33 8.07 10.88 -6.75
CA PRO A 33 8.85 12.05 -6.34
C PRO A 33 10.33 11.74 -6.07
N VAL A 34 10.70 10.46 -5.95
CA VAL A 34 12.09 10.04 -5.80
C VAL A 34 12.86 10.28 -7.11
N LEU A 35 12.27 9.87 -8.24
CA LEU A 35 12.95 9.87 -9.54
C LEU A 35 12.69 11.13 -10.36
N TRP A 36 11.54 11.80 -10.18
CA TRP A 36 11.13 12.92 -11.02
C TRP A 36 11.53 14.27 -10.41
N ASP A 37 11.78 15.23 -11.29
CA ASP A 37 11.93 16.64 -10.89
C ASP A 37 10.56 17.30 -10.66
N ILE A 38 10.57 18.51 -10.11
CA ILE A 38 9.37 19.27 -9.77
C ILE A 38 8.52 19.54 -11.01
N GLY A 39 9.14 19.95 -12.14
CA GLY A 39 8.41 20.27 -13.35
C GLY A 39 7.65 19.07 -13.93
N LYS A 40 8.23 17.86 -13.85
CA LYS A 40 7.52 16.64 -14.25
C LYS A 40 6.38 16.31 -13.31
N ILE A 41 6.54 16.53 -12.00
CA ILE A 41 5.47 16.32 -11.03
C ILE A 41 4.32 17.32 -11.27
N GLU A 42 4.62 18.61 -11.48
CA GLU A 42 3.63 19.64 -11.82
C GLU A 42 2.82 19.27 -13.07
N GLN A 43 3.52 18.84 -14.13
CA GLN A 43 2.86 18.38 -15.36
C GLN A 43 1.85 17.26 -15.07
N MET A 44 2.28 16.24 -14.31
CA MET A 44 1.42 15.09 -13.98
C MET A 44 0.23 15.48 -13.10
N LEU A 45 0.39 16.46 -12.20
CA LEU A 45 -0.70 16.99 -11.38
C LEU A 45 -1.73 17.73 -12.26
N HIS A 46 -1.30 18.58 -13.20
CA HIS A 46 -2.19 19.26 -14.12
C HIS A 46 -2.92 18.32 -15.08
N GLU A 47 -2.25 17.24 -15.53
CA GLU A 47 -2.87 16.23 -16.38
C GLU A 47 -3.86 15.33 -15.61
N GLY A 48 -3.60 15.10 -14.32
CA GLY A 48 -4.36 14.19 -13.47
C GLY A 48 -5.51 14.81 -12.67
N LEU A 49 -5.52 16.13 -12.50
CA LEU A 49 -6.45 16.85 -11.64
C LEU A 49 -7.23 17.90 -12.41
N PRO A 50 -8.58 17.96 -12.29
CA PRO A 50 -9.38 19.05 -12.87
C PRO A 50 -8.97 20.41 -12.31
N HIS A 51 -8.87 21.41 -13.17
CA HIS A 51 -8.46 22.77 -12.80
C HIS A 51 -9.36 23.38 -11.71
N GLU A 52 -10.67 23.12 -11.76
CA GLU A 52 -11.62 23.62 -10.77
C GLU A 52 -11.33 23.08 -9.36
N ILE A 53 -10.80 21.86 -9.26
CA ILE A 53 -10.40 21.30 -7.95
C ILE A 53 -9.13 21.99 -7.45
N LEU A 54 -8.17 22.22 -8.33
CA LEU A 54 -6.91 22.86 -7.97
C LEU A 54 -7.11 24.31 -7.52
N SER A 55 -8.09 25.04 -8.10
CA SER A 55 -8.37 26.43 -7.78
C SER A 55 -9.20 26.64 -6.50
N ASP A 56 -9.99 25.64 -6.10
CA ASP A 56 -11.01 25.80 -5.04
C ASP A 56 -10.68 25.06 -3.74
N VAL A 57 -9.59 24.28 -3.73
CA VAL A 57 -9.19 23.49 -2.56
C VAL A 57 -8.54 24.38 -1.50
N GLU A 58 -8.98 24.24 -0.24
CA GLU A 58 -8.45 24.97 0.92
C GLU A 58 -7.35 24.14 1.67
N SER A 59 -7.40 22.81 1.57
CA SER A 59 -6.39 21.94 2.19
C SER A 59 -6.12 20.72 1.32
N VAL A 60 -4.85 20.31 1.23
CA VAL A 60 -4.40 19.12 0.50
C VAL A 60 -3.62 18.21 1.45
N TYR A 61 -4.07 16.98 1.57
CA TYR A 61 -3.40 15.92 2.33
C TYR A 61 -2.94 14.83 1.36
N PHE A 62 -1.67 14.79 1.08
CA PHE A 62 -1.08 13.82 0.15
C PHE A 62 -0.29 12.76 0.90
N TYR A 63 -0.70 11.52 0.78
CA TYR A 63 0.00 10.34 1.31
C TYR A 63 0.60 9.54 0.17
N GLY A 64 1.92 9.51 0.06
CA GLY A 64 2.56 8.93 -1.11
C GLY A 64 3.71 7.97 -0.84
N ALA A 65 3.75 6.89 -1.61
CA ALA A 65 4.90 5.99 -1.62
C ALA A 65 6.17 6.77 -1.98
N GLY A 66 7.21 6.65 -1.13
CA GLY A 66 8.47 7.36 -1.32
C GLY A 66 8.46 8.84 -0.93
N CYS A 67 7.36 9.38 -0.38
CA CYS A 67 7.29 10.74 0.16
C CYS A 67 7.97 10.81 1.54
N LEU A 68 9.29 10.83 1.55
CA LEU A 68 10.14 10.98 2.73
C LEU A 68 11.24 12.01 2.49
N GLY A 69 11.51 12.86 3.48
CA GLY A 69 12.56 13.89 3.42
C GLY A 69 12.45 14.74 2.15
N ARG A 70 13.54 14.85 1.37
CA ARG A 70 13.58 15.66 0.14
C ARG A 70 12.51 15.30 -0.90
N SER A 71 12.05 14.06 -0.95
CA SER A 71 11.00 13.66 -1.89
C SER A 71 9.64 14.19 -1.47
N ALA A 72 9.36 14.25 -0.17
CA ALA A 72 8.15 14.87 0.36
C ALA A 72 8.17 16.39 0.12
N GLU A 73 9.30 17.05 0.41
CA GLU A 73 9.49 18.50 0.14
C GLU A 73 9.27 18.84 -1.35
N LYS A 74 9.82 18.02 -2.26
CA LYS A 74 9.65 18.17 -3.71
C LYS A 74 8.17 18.03 -4.14
N MET A 75 7.47 17.05 -3.59
CA MET A 75 6.05 16.86 -3.85
C MET A 75 5.21 18.02 -3.31
N GLN A 76 5.53 18.49 -2.10
CA GLN A 76 4.87 19.63 -1.48
C GLN A 76 5.08 20.90 -2.31
N GLU A 77 6.31 21.17 -2.76
CA GLU A 77 6.62 22.32 -3.63
C GLU A 77 5.85 22.25 -4.95
N ALA A 78 5.76 21.08 -5.59
CA ALA A 78 4.98 20.90 -6.80
C ALA A 78 3.47 21.17 -6.57
N LEU A 79 2.91 20.67 -5.47
CA LEU A 79 1.53 20.94 -5.09
C LEU A 79 1.28 22.44 -4.84
N MET A 80 2.18 23.12 -4.12
CA MET A 80 2.10 24.58 -3.88
C MET A 80 2.06 25.42 -5.16
N ARG A 81 2.61 24.92 -6.27
CA ARG A 81 2.62 25.62 -7.54
C ARG A 81 1.35 25.41 -8.36
N VAL A 82 0.58 24.36 -8.07
CA VAL A 82 -0.59 23.97 -8.88
C VAL A 82 -1.93 24.20 -8.18
N VAL A 83 -1.95 24.25 -6.83
CA VAL A 83 -3.20 24.52 -6.06
C VAL A 83 -3.38 26.00 -5.74
N ALA A 84 -4.54 26.36 -5.18
CA ALA A 84 -4.83 27.70 -4.70
C ALA A 84 -3.71 28.22 -3.79
N HIS A 85 -3.36 29.51 -3.93
CA HIS A 85 -2.16 30.13 -3.30
C HIS A 85 -2.14 30.05 -1.76
N ASP A 86 -3.32 30.01 -1.14
CA ASP A 86 -3.54 30.00 0.31
C ASP A 86 -3.93 28.61 0.86
N ALA A 87 -3.87 27.56 0.02
CA ALA A 87 -4.17 26.21 0.45
C ALA A 87 -3.12 25.66 1.42
N GLU A 88 -3.57 25.04 2.50
CA GLU A 88 -2.69 24.28 3.40
C GLU A 88 -2.31 22.94 2.77
N ILE A 89 -1.03 22.61 2.74
CA ILE A 89 -0.53 21.38 2.09
C ILE A 89 0.29 20.56 3.07
N GLU A 90 -0.15 19.34 3.28
CA GLU A 90 0.58 18.32 4.03
C GLU A 90 0.94 17.16 3.09
N VAL A 91 2.21 16.79 3.04
CA VAL A 91 2.72 15.66 2.25
C VAL A 91 3.43 14.69 3.17
N GLU A 92 2.92 13.47 3.23
CA GLU A 92 3.37 12.43 4.13
C GLU A 92 3.57 11.09 3.39
N SER A 93 4.21 10.13 4.07
CA SER A 93 4.37 8.80 3.53
C SER A 93 3.03 8.04 3.46
N ASP A 94 2.91 7.12 2.52
CA ASP A 94 1.82 6.17 2.43
C ASP A 94 1.64 5.36 3.72
N LEU A 95 2.74 5.07 4.41
CA LEU A 95 2.74 4.35 5.67
C LEU A 95 2.09 5.16 6.82
N LEU A 96 2.32 6.48 6.90
CA LEU A 96 1.60 7.33 7.85
C LEU A 96 0.13 7.46 7.47
N GLY A 97 -0.17 7.53 6.18
CA GLY A 97 -1.55 7.45 5.68
C GLY A 97 -2.26 6.17 6.11
N ALA A 98 -1.59 5.02 5.95
CA ALA A 98 -2.11 3.74 6.43
C ALA A 98 -2.34 3.74 7.95
N ALA A 99 -1.40 4.27 8.74
CA ALA A 99 -1.52 4.33 10.20
C ALA A 99 -2.73 5.19 10.63
N ARG A 100 -2.89 6.38 10.07
CA ARG A 100 -4.03 7.28 10.32
C ARG A 100 -5.36 6.64 9.91
N ALA A 101 -5.40 5.93 8.77
CA ALA A 101 -6.59 5.23 8.31
C ALA A 101 -7.01 4.06 9.20
N LEU A 102 -6.05 3.37 9.78
CA LEU A 102 -6.28 2.19 10.61
C LEU A 102 -6.63 2.54 12.06
N PHE A 103 -5.93 3.50 12.63
CA PHE A 103 -5.95 3.76 14.07
C PHE A 103 -6.44 5.16 14.46
N GLY A 104 -6.52 6.12 13.51
CA GLY A 104 -6.83 7.50 13.86
C GLY A 104 -5.76 8.06 14.80
N ASN A 105 -6.14 8.38 16.05
CA ASN A 105 -5.24 8.89 17.08
C ASN A 105 -4.82 7.82 18.11
N GLU A 106 -5.13 6.54 17.85
CA GLU A 106 -4.74 5.44 18.75
C GLU A 106 -3.41 4.82 18.33
N ARG A 107 -2.72 4.21 19.31
CA ARG A 107 -1.46 3.50 19.04
C ARG A 107 -1.70 2.16 18.37
N GLY A 108 -0.76 1.73 17.52
CA GLY A 108 -0.82 0.43 16.86
C GLY A 108 0.38 0.15 15.96
N ILE A 109 0.41 -1.03 15.38
CA ILE A 109 1.36 -1.40 14.33
C ILE A 109 0.61 -1.37 13.00
N ALA A 110 0.93 -0.39 12.17
CA ALA A 110 0.33 -0.22 10.86
C ALA A 110 1.15 -0.95 9.79
N CYS A 111 0.48 -1.72 8.95
CA CYS A 111 1.10 -2.48 7.88
C CYS A 111 0.46 -2.18 6.53
N ILE A 112 1.27 -2.22 5.49
CA ILE A 112 0.83 -2.23 4.09
C ILE A 112 1.16 -3.60 3.51
N LEU A 113 0.15 -4.31 2.97
CA LEU A 113 0.32 -5.55 2.21
C LEU A 113 -0.36 -5.40 0.84
N GLY A 114 0.45 -4.98 -0.14
CA GLY A 114 0.05 -4.75 -1.53
C GLY A 114 1.00 -5.43 -2.51
N THR A 115 1.45 -4.70 -3.55
CA THR A 115 2.52 -5.16 -4.46
C THR A 115 3.82 -5.40 -3.68
N GLY A 116 4.20 -4.47 -2.81
CA GLY A 116 5.23 -4.61 -1.79
C GLY A 116 4.61 -4.66 -0.40
N SER A 117 5.43 -4.71 0.65
CA SER A 117 5.00 -4.63 2.05
C SER A 117 5.75 -3.53 2.79
N ASN A 118 5.18 -3.08 3.90
CA ASN A 118 5.84 -2.18 4.84
C ASN A 118 5.13 -2.26 6.20
N SER A 119 5.82 -1.89 7.28
CA SER A 119 5.24 -1.84 8.61
C SER A 119 5.75 -0.66 9.41
N ALA A 120 4.99 -0.18 10.40
CA ALA A 120 5.43 0.88 11.30
C ALA A 120 4.78 0.77 12.68
N LEU A 121 5.54 1.13 13.69
CA LEU A 121 5.03 1.43 15.03
C LEU A 121 4.53 2.87 15.05
N TYR A 122 3.26 3.04 15.33
CA TYR A 122 2.55 4.32 15.35
C TYR A 122 2.10 4.66 16.78
N ASP A 123 2.33 5.89 17.22
CA ASP A 123 1.99 6.33 18.59
C ASP A 123 0.63 7.00 18.73
N GLY A 124 -0.11 7.14 17.63
CA GLY A 124 -1.39 7.88 17.53
C GLY A 124 -1.24 9.24 16.86
N LYS A 125 -0.01 9.67 16.53
CA LYS A 125 0.28 10.93 15.88
C LYS A 125 1.30 10.78 14.76
N GLU A 126 2.41 10.10 15.04
CA GLU A 126 3.54 9.93 14.13
C GLU A 126 4.11 8.50 14.15
N ILE A 127 4.86 8.16 13.13
CA ILE A 127 5.60 6.89 13.07
C ILE A 127 6.86 7.04 13.93
N ILE A 128 6.95 6.22 14.98
CA ILE A 128 8.08 6.24 15.93
C ILE A 128 9.13 5.17 15.61
N SER A 129 8.79 4.17 14.80
CA SER A 129 9.73 3.16 14.31
C SER A 129 9.22 2.54 13.02
N ASN A 130 10.12 2.25 12.09
CA ASN A 130 9.83 1.56 10.83
C ASN A 130 10.88 0.49 10.57
N ILE A 131 10.45 -0.74 10.32
CA ILE A 131 11.31 -1.81 9.82
C ILE A 131 11.40 -1.65 8.31
N HIS A 132 12.61 -1.52 7.79
CA HIS A 132 12.81 -1.28 6.36
C HIS A 132 12.36 -2.48 5.52
N PRO A 133 11.46 -2.30 4.55
CA PRO A 133 10.90 -3.39 3.74
C PRO A 133 11.89 -4.02 2.77
N LEU A 134 12.98 -3.29 2.41
CA LEU A 134 14.09 -3.69 1.54
C LEU A 134 13.70 -4.00 0.08
N GLY A 135 12.43 -3.94 -0.29
CA GLY A 135 11.92 -4.18 -1.64
C GLY A 135 11.87 -5.68 -2.02
N TYR A 136 11.24 -5.99 -3.15
CA TYR A 136 10.86 -7.35 -3.54
C TYR A 136 12.01 -8.34 -3.75
N ILE A 137 13.25 -7.87 -3.88
CA ILE A 137 14.43 -8.72 -4.03
C ILE A 137 14.94 -9.19 -2.66
N LEU A 138 15.06 -8.27 -1.70
CA LEU A 138 15.71 -8.51 -0.41
C LEU A 138 14.74 -8.66 0.76
N GLY A 139 13.47 -8.33 0.58
CA GLY A 139 12.45 -8.31 1.61
C GLY A 139 11.04 -8.35 1.00
N ASP A 140 10.19 -7.38 1.40
CA ASP A 140 8.76 -7.29 1.07
C ASP A 140 7.97 -8.55 1.47
N GLU A 141 8.31 -9.18 2.59
CA GLU A 141 7.63 -10.37 3.11
C GLU A 141 6.12 -10.12 3.24
N GLY A 142 5.31 -11.12 2.93
CA GLY A 142 3.84 -11.02 2.95
C GLY A 142 3.23 -10.24 1.78
N SER A 143 4.05 -9.63 0.92
CA SER A 143 3.58 -8.88 -0.24
C SER A 143 3.20 -9.77 -1.42
N GLY A 144 2.47 -9.19 -2.39
CA GLY A 144 2.17 -9.90 -3.64
C GLY A 144 3.41 -10.26 -4.46
N ALA A 145 4.44 -9.43 -4.46
CA ALA A 145 5.67 -9.71 -5.18
C ALA A 145 6.48 -10.84 -4.53
N SER A 146 6.56 -10.86 -3.20
CA SER A 146 7.18 -11.96 -2.45
C SER A 146 6.40 -13.27 -2.65
N MET A 147 5.09 -13.23 -2.47
CA MET A 147 4.20 -14.39 -2.69
C MET A 147 4.33 -14.95 -4.12
N GLY A 148 4.30 -14.07 -5.14
CA GLY A 148 4.45 -14.50 -6.53
C GLY A 148 5.81 -15.13 -6.83
N LYS A 149 6.88 -14.59 -6.25
CA LYS A 149 8.23 -15.16 -6.32
C LYS A 149 8.29 -16.56 -5.71
N HIS A 150 7.74 -16.74 -4.52
CA HIS A 150 7.70 -18.03 -3.84
C HIS A 150 6.78 -19.03 -4.55
N PHE A 151 5.63 -18.55 -5.07
CA PHE A 151 4.73 -19.37 -5.87
C PHE A 151 5.42 -19.94 -7.11
N LEU A 152 6.06 -19.10 -7.94
CA LEU A 152 6.79 -19.57 -9.12
C LEU A 152 7.93 -20.54 -8.77
N ASN A 153 8.65 -20.26 -7.68
CA ASN A 153 9.69 -21.15 -7.20
C ASN A 153 9.12 -22.52 -6.82
N ALA A 154 8.03 -22.56 -6.05
CA ALA A 154 7.37 -23.79 -5.64
C ALA A 154 6.80 -24.56 -6.83
N LEU A 155 6.19 -23.83 -7.79
CA LEU A 155 5.58 -24.40 -8.99
C LEU A 155 6.61 -25.10 -9.88
N TYR A 156 7.68 -24.40 -10.26
CA TYR A 156 8.68 -24.93 -11.19
C TYR A 156 9.74 -25.85 -10.55
N LYS A 157 9.78 -25.92 -9.21
CA LYS A 157 10.62 -26.87 -8.48
C LYS A 157 9.87 -28.11 -7.98
N GLY A 158 8.62 -28.29 -8.39
CA GLY A 158 7.82 -29.46 -8.06
C GLY A 158 7.41 -29.56 -6.59
N ARG A 159 7.32 -28.43 -5.87
CA ARG A 159 6.77 -28.36 -4.50
C ARG A 159 5.24 -28.24 -4.50
N LEU A 160 4.66 -27.89 -5.64
CA LEU A 160 3.23 -27.86 -5.87
C LEU A 160 2.81 -28.97 -6.83
N PRO A 161 1.54 -29.42 -6.84
CA PRO A 161 1.05 -30.44 -7.74
C PRO A 161 1.30 -30.11 -9.22
N GLU A 162 1.67 -31.10 -10.03
CA GLU A 162 1.88 -30.93 -11.48
C GLU A 162 0.64 -30.37 -12.19
N SER A 163 -0.56 -30.83 -11.79
CA SER A 163 -1.82 -30.31 -12.29
C SER A 163 -1.97 -28.80 -12.09
N LEU A 164 -1.38 -28.25 -11.00
CA LEU A 164 -1.43 -26.81 -10.75
C LEU A 164 -0.55 -26.04 -11.74
N ARG A 165 0.54 -26.63 -12.22
CA ARG A 165 1.38 -26.05 -13.26
C ARG A 165 0.64 -26.03 -14.60
N GLU A 166 -0.04 -27.13 -14.96
CA GLU A 166 -0.84 -27.22 -16.17
C GLU A 166 -1.98 -26.20 -16.15
N ASP A 167 -2.66 -26.04 -15.02
CA ASP A 167 -3.69 -25.03 -14.81
C ASP A 167 -3.12 -23.60 -14.96
N PHE A 168 -1.95 -23.34 -14.36
CA PHE A 168 -1.29 -22.04 -14.43
C PHE A 168 -0.95 -21.65 -15.88
N GLU A 169 -0.30 -22.55 -16.61
CA GLU A 169 0.07 -22.34 -18.01
C GLU A 169 -1.18 -22.16 -18.90
N THR A 170 -2.23 -22.92 -18.64
CA THR A 170 -3.50 -22.84 -19.39
C THR A 170 -4.27 -21.55 -19.11
N GLU A 171 -4.42 -21.14 -17.85
CA GLU A 171 -5.22 -19.95 -17.48
C GLU A 171 -4.48 -18.64 -17.78
N THR A 172 -3.17 -18.62 -17.63
CA THR A 172 -2.38 -17.39 -17.81
C THR A 172 -1.81 -17.26 -19.22
N GLY A 173 -1.68 -18.37 -19.94
CA GLY A 173 -0.97 -18.44 -21.21
C GLY A 173 0.54 -18.28 -21.08
N LEU A 174 1.09 -18.29 -19.85
CA LEU A 174 2.51 -18.07 -19.59
C LEU A 174 3.26 -19.40 -19.53
N THR A 175 4.27 -19.52 -20.38
CA THR A 175 5.25 -20.60 -20.31
C THR A 175 6.36 -20.25 -19.30
N TYR A 176 7.23 -21.22 -19.00
CA TYR A 176 8.45 -20.97 -18.20
C TYR A 176 9.31 -19.85 -18.80
N ASP A 177 9.48 -19.83 -20.13
CA ASP A 177 10.31 -18.82 -20.81
C ASP A 177 9.68 -17.42 -20.70
N ASP A 178 8.34 -17.30 -20.78
CA ASP A 178 7.64 -16.04 -20.59
C ASP A 178 7.83 -15.51 -19.15
N VAL A 179 7.76 -16.41 -18.15
CA VAL A 179 8.01 -16.03 -16.75
C VAL A 179 9.43 -15.49 -16.58
N ILE A 180 10.43 -16.16 -17.15
CA ILE A 180 11.82 -15.69 -17.12
C ILE A 180 11.99 -14.36 -17.82
N ASP A 181 11.33 -14.17 -18.96
CA ASP A 181 11.35 -12.89 -19.68
C ASP A 181 10.76 -11.75 -18.84
N HIS A 182 9.57 -11.96 -18.26
CA HIS A 182 8.91 -10.97 -17.40
C HIS A 182 9.73 -10.58 -16.16
N VAL A 183 10.40 -11.56 -15.53
CA VAL A 183 11.14 -11.31 -14.29
C VAL A 183 12.51 -10.67 -14.55
N TYR A 184 13.22 -11.06 -15.62
CA TYR A 184 14.61 -10.67 -15.82
C TYR A 184 14.88 -9.70 -16.96
N ARG A 185 13.94 -9.53 -17.91
CA ARG A 185 14.17 -8.72 -19.09
C ARG A 185 13.18 -7.58 -19.28
N GLN A 186 12.01 -7.66 -18.63
CA GLN A 186 10.99 -6.63 -18.70
C GLN A 186 11.02 -5.69 -17.48
N PRO A 187 10.56 -4.44 -17.63
CA PRO A 187 10.43 -3.54 -16.49
C PRO A 187 9.30 -3.99 -15.56
N MET A 188 9.38 -3.57 -14.30
CA MET A 188 8.33 -3.75 -13.30
C MET A 188 8.08 -5.23 -12.92
N ALA A 189 9.12 -6.03 -12.80
CA ALA A 189 9.05 -7.43 -12.39
C ALA A 189 8.24 -7.63 -11.09
N ASN A 190 8.34 -6.71 -10.13
CA ASN A 190 7.55 -6.74 -8.90
C ASN A 190 6.03 -6.71 -9.16
N LYS A 191 5.56 -5.95 -10.15
CA LYS A 191 4.13 -5.93 -10.51
C LYS A 191 3.69 -7.22 -11.18
N PHE A 192 4.53 -7.75 -12.07
CA PHE A 192 4.28 -9.06 -12.66
C PHE A 192 4.15 -10.14 -11.58
N LEU A 193 5.12 -10.21 -10.67
CA LEU A 193 5.07 -11.17 -9.56
C LEU A 193 3.80 -10.98 -8.70
N ALA A 194 3.47 -9.75 -8.33
CA ALA A 194 2.28 -9.45 -7.54
C ALA A 194 0.96 -9.79 -8.26
N SER A 195 0.93 -9.75 -9.59
CA SER A 195 -0.27 -10.13 -10.36
C SER A 195 -0.64 -11.61 -10.21
N LEU A 196 0.33 -12.46 -9.88
CA LEU A 196 0.13 -13.90 -9.68
C LEU A 196 -0.70 -14.23 -8.43
N VAL A 197 -0.84 -13.29 -7.51
CA VAL A 197 -1.73 -13.39 -6.35
C VAL A 197 -3.15 -13.76 -6.75
N ILE A 198 -3.64 -13.27 -7.91
CA ILE A 198 -4.97 -13.60 -8.43
C ILE A 198 -5.11 -15.11 -8.71
N PHE A 199 -4.05 -15.74 -9.20
CA PHE A 199 -4.05 -17.19 -9.42
C PHE A 199 -3.97 -17.96 -8.10
N VAL A 200 -3.10 -17.54 -7.19
CA VAL A 200 -2.92 -18.14 -5.86
C VAL A 200 -4.20 -18.03 -5.03
N SER A 201 -4.89 -16.89 -5.06
CA SER A 201 -6.12 -16.68 -4.27
C SER A 201 -7.28 -17.60 -4.67
N LYS A 202 -7.30 -18.07 -5.91
CA LYS A 202 -8.29 -19.07 -6.38
C LYS A 202 -7.93 -20.49 -5.95
N ARG A 203 -6.71 -20.74 -5.48
CA ARG A 203 -6.13 -22.06 -5.18
C ARG A 203 -5.52 -22.12 -3.79
N ARG A 204 -6.22 -21.52 -2.83
CA ARG A 204 -5.75 -21.35 -1.44
C ARG A 204 -5.40 -22.69 -0.78
N LYS A 205 -6.15 -23.76 -1.09
CA LYS A 205 -5.92 -25.07 -0.50
C LYS A 205 -4.62 -25.70 -0.97
N GLU A 206 -4.37 -25.63 -2.28
CA GLU A 206 -3.16 -26.14 -2.91
C GLU A 206 -1.92 -25.32 -2.53
N CYS A 207 -2.11 -24.03 -2.26
CA CYS A 207 -1.08 -23.08 -1.87
C CYS A 207 -1.02 -22.83 -0.34
N ALA A 208 -1.71 -23.62 0.47
CA ALA A 208 -1.85 -23.33 1.91
C ALA A 208 -0.52 -23.27 2.66
N GLU A 209 0.42 -24.20 2.37
CA GLU A 209 1.75 -24.21 2.98
C GLU A 209 2.53 -22.93 2.59
N LEU A 210 2.50 -22.56 1.32
CA LEU A 210 3.14 -21.34 0.82
C LEU A 210 2.56 -20.08 1.48
N LEU A 211 1.23 -19.98 1.62
CA LEU A 211 0.57 -18.85 2.27
C LEU A 211 0.96 -18.76 3.75
N ASN A 212 1.02 -19.89 4.44
CA ASN A 212 1.47 -19.94 5.82
C ASN A 212 2.93 -19.46 5.96
N GLU A 213 3.86 -20.02 5.16
CA GLU A 213 5.26 -19.61 5.16
C GLU A 213 5.42 -18.11 4.89
N GLU A 214 4.67 -17.57 3.94
CA GLU A 214 4.75 -16.17 3.53
C GLU A 214 4.30 -15.22 4.64
N PHE A 215 3.17 -15.51 5.28
CA PHE A 215 2.65 -14.65 6.35
C PHE A 215 3.33 -14.89 7.70
N ASP A 216 3.83 -16.10 7.99
CA ASP A 216 4.69 -16.33 9.15
C ASP A 216 5.99 -15.50 9.02
N ASN A 217 6.65 -15.50 7.84
CA ASN A 217 7.82 -14.67 7.56
C ASN A 217 7.54 -13.18 7.75
N PHE A 218 6.40 -12.69 7.27
CA PHE A 218 5.98 -11.29 7.47
C PHE A 218 5.85 -10.95 8.95
N ILE A 219 5.19 -11.79 9.75
CA ILE A 219 5.02 -11.54 11.17
C ILE A 219 6.38 -11.57 11.89
N GLU A 220 7.21 -12.57 11.61
CA GLU A 220 8.50 -12.74 12.29
C GLU A 220 9.49 -11.62 11.98
N LYS A 221 9.49 -11.11 10.74
CA LYS A 221 10.48 -10.11 10.32
C LYS A 221 9.99 -8.67 10.41
N ASP A 222 8.69 -8.43 10.21
CA ASP A 222 8.14 -7.08 10.06
C ASP A 222 7.22 -6.64 11.21
N ILE A 223 6.83 -7.55 12.12
CA ILE A 223 5.96 -7.23 13.26
C ILE A 223 6.62 -7.53 14.60
N LEU A 224 7.07 -8.77 14.83
CA LEU A 224 7.64 -9.17 16.13
C LEU A 224 8.85 -8.32 16.57
N PRO A 225 9.73 -7.84 15.68
CA PRO A 225 10.87 -7.03 16.09
C PRO A 225 10.51 -5.67 16.74
N TYR A 226 9.26 -5.19 16.62
CA TYR A 226 8.84 -4.01 17.39
C TYR A 226 8.76 -4.28 18.89
N ASN A 227 8.66 -5.54 19.34
CA ASN A 227 8.52 -5.94 20.74
C ASN A 227 7.29 -5.35 21.44
N HIS A 228 6.21 -5.17 20.70
CA HIS A 228 4.93 -4.59 21.14
C HIS A 228 3.75 -5.49 20.77
N CYS A 229 3.81 -6.79 21.19
CA CYS A 229 2.77 -7.77 20.88
C CYS A 229 1.40 -7.43 21.52
N GLU A 230 1.36 -6.53 22.50
CA GLU A 230 0.14 -6.03 23.14
C GLU A 230 -0.64 -5.05 22.26
N LEU A 231 0.03 -4.38 21.31
CA LEU A 231 -0.61 -3.42 20.44
C LEU A 231 -1.43 -4.09 19.35
N PRO A 232 -2.54 -3.47 18.92
CA PRO A 232 -3.29 -3.95 17.78
C PRO A 232 -2.48 -3.77 16.49
N VAL A 233 -2.54 -4.76 15.60
CA VAL A 233 -1.98 -4.66 14.25
C VAL A 233 -3.11 -4.39 13.26
N GLY A 234 -2.89 -3.44 12.35
CA GLY A 234 -3.82 -3.13 11.26
C GLY A 234 -3.12 -3.25 9.90
N ILE A 235 -3.86 -3.66 8.88
CA ILE A 235 -3.32 -3.89 7.54
C ILE A 235 -4.13 -3.11 6.50
N VAL A 236 -3.43 -2.39 5.63
CA VAL A 236 -3.96 -1.77 4.40
C VAL A 236 -3.38 -2.50 3.20
N GLY A 237 -4.20 -2.78 2.20
CA GLY A 237 -3.73 -3.29 0.91
C GLY A 237 -4.49 -4.49 0.38
N GLY A 238 -4.40 -4.68 -0.94
CA GLY A 238 -5.19 -5.69 -1.64
C GLY A 238 -4.82 -7.12 -1.25
N VAL A 239 -3.55 -7.40 -1.00
CA VAL A 239 -3.09 -8.74 -0.58
C VAL A 239 -3.57 -9.04 0.84
N GLY A 240 -3.39 -8.11 1.77
CA GLY A 240 -3.87 -8.29 3.14
C GLY A 240 -5.39 -8.48 3.20
N TYR A 241 -6.14 -7.74 2.38
CA TYR A 241 -7.60 -7.87 2.31
C TYR A 241 -8.04 -9.19 1.68
N GLU A 242 -7.38 -9.63 0.62
CA GLU A 242 -7.69 -10.90 -0.07
C GLU A 242 -7.48 -12.11 0.84
N PHE A 243 -6.41 -12.11 1.64
CA PHE A 243 -6.05 -13.22 2.51
C PHE A 243 -6.31 -12.94 4.00
N HIS A 244 -7.31 -12.12 4.30
CA HIS A 244 -7.55 -11.69 5.68
C HIS A 244 -7.92 -12.84 6.63
N GLU A 245 -8.56 -13.91 6.15
CA GLU A 245 -8.87 -15.07 7.00
C GLU A 245 -7.61 -15.86 7.35
N GLU A 246 -6.73 -16.11 6.37
CA GLU A 246 -5.44 -16.76 6.61
C GLU A 246 -4.57 -15.93 7.56
N LEU A 247 -4.49 -14.62 7.34
CA LEU A 247 -3.80 -13.70 8.24
C LEU A 247 -4.34 -13.76 9.65
N LYS A 248 -5.65 -13.76 9.83
CA LYS A 248 -6.29 -13.83 11.16
C LYS A 248 -5.91 -15.11 11.91
N GLU A 249 -5.90 -16.27 11.23
CA GLU A 249 -5.48 -17.54 11.82
C GLU A 249 -4.00 -17.53 12.22
N ILE A 250 -3.13 -16.98 11.34
CA ILE A 250 -1.70 -16.91 11.57
C ILE A 250 -1.39 -15.93 12.71
N PHE A 251 -1.99 -14.75 12.72
CA PHE A 251 -1.85 -13.78 13.81
C PHE A 251 -2.24 -14.38 15.17
N LEU A 252 -3.33 -15.16 15.20
CA LEU A 252 -3.76 -15.86 16.41
C LEU A 252 -2.71 -16.88 16.88
N ARG A 253 -2.06 -17.62 15.97
CA ARG A 253 -0.97 -18.57 16.32
C ARG A 253 0.23 -17.86 16.96
N HIS A 254 0.54 -16.64 16.52
CA HIS A 254 1.61 -15.82 17.07
C HIS A 254 1.20 -15.02 18.33
N GLY A 255 -0.06 -15.17 18.80
CA GLY A 255 -0.56 -14.43 19.95
C GLY A 255 -0.75 -12.94 19.70
N LEU A 256 -0.85 -12.53 18.44
CA LEU A 256 -1.04 -11.14 18.02
C LEU A 256 -2.50 -10.81 17.78
N LYS A 257 -2.86 -9.53 17.98
CA LYS A 257 -4.22 -9.03 17.72
C LYS A 257 -4.29 -8.35 16.35
N LEU A 258 -4.81 -9.04 15.34
CA LEU A 258 -5.21 -8.41 14.08
C LEU A 258 -6.51 -7.62 14.29
N ASN A 259 -6.43 -6.30 14.21
CA ASN A 259 -7.54 -5.40 14.55
C ASN A 259 -8.42 -5.06 13.34
N LYS A 260 -7.78 -4.61 12.25
CA LYS A 260 -8.49 -4.10 11.07
C LYS A 260 -7.71 -4.42 9.80
N VAL A 261 -8.42 -4.90 8.78
CA VAL A 261 -7.85 -5.11 7.45
C VAL A 261 -8.73 -4.39 6.43
N VAL A 262 -8.14 -3.51 5.63
CA VAL A 262 -8.85 -2.76 4.59
C VAL A 262 -8.12 -2.83 3.27
N ALA A 263 -8.87 -2.97 2.18
CA ALA A 263 -8.29 -3.02 0.83
C ALA A 263 -7.63 -1.69 0.42
N LYS A 264 -8.18 -0.56 0.89
CA LYS A 264 -7.75 0.81 0.57
C LYS A 264 -7.93 1.72 1.77
N PRO A 265 -7.04 2.70 1.98
CA PRO A 265 -7.12 3.59 3.13
C PRO A 265 -8.10 4.76 2.95
N MET A 266 -8.52 5.10 1.72
CA MET A 266 -9.15 6.37 1.37
C MET A 266 -10.39 6.72 2.21
N GLU A 267 -11.35 5.81 2.38
CA GLU A 267 -12.55 6.08 3.17
C GLU A 267 -12.21 6.44 4.61
N ASN A 268 -11.28 5.70 5.22
CA ASN A 268 -10.84 5.94 6.58
C ASN A 268 -9.99 7.22 6.71
N LEU A 269 -9.20 7.58 5.68
CA LEU A 269 -8.49 8.86 5.64
C LEU A 269 -9.44 10.05 5.55
N VAL A 270 -10.50 9.94 4.75
CA VAL A 270 -11.56 10.95 4.71
C VAL A 270 -12.18 11.14 6.10
N ASP A 271 -12.56 10.05 6.76
CA ASP A 271 -13.12 10.09 8.11
C ASP A 271 -12.15 10.72 9.12
N TYR A 272 -10.86 10.36 9.04
CA TYR A 272 -9.81 10.91 9.89
C TYR A 272 -9.73 12.43 9.75
N HIS A 273 -9.59 12.96 8.53
CA HIS A 273 -9.46 14.39 8.29
C HIS A 273 -10.73 15.16 8.61
N LEU A 274 -11.91 14.62 8.34
CA LEU A 274 -13.18 15.26 8.70
C LEU A 274 -13.37 15.39 10.21
N ARG A 275 -12.86 14.45 11.02
CA ARG A 275 -12.87 14.55 12.49
C ARG A 275 -11.90 15.62 12.97
N MET A 276 -10.70 15.70 12.40
CA MET A 276 -9.70 16.72 12.76
C MET A 276 -10.23 18.13 12.51
N VAL A 277 -10.87 18.35 11.35
CA VAL A 277 -11.45 19.63 10.97
C VAL A 277 -12.63 20.04 11.86
N LYS A 278 -13.46 19.10 12.29
CA LYS A 278 -14.62 19.39 13.15
C LYS A 278 -14.24 19.62 14.62
N GLY A 279 -12.94 19.54 14.97
CA GLY A 279 -12.48 19.74 16.35
C GLY A 279 -12.92 18.63 17.31
N VAL A 280 -13.30 17.47 16.82
CA VAL A 280 -13.64 16.29 17.60
C VAL A 280 -12.39 15.43 17.75
N GLY A 281 -11.36 16.01 18.37
CA GLY A 281 -10.25 15.28 18.94
C GLY A 281 -10.52 15.17 20.43
N GLY A 282 -10.97 13.99 20.88
CA GLY A 282 -11.18 13.69 22.29
C GLY A 282 -9.86 13.47 23.01
#